data_e785d6bcd7eca383514aa01ccb47d48c
#
_entry.id   e785d6bcd7eca383514aa01ccb47d48c
#
_cell.length_a   1.000
_cell.length_b   1.000
_cell.length_c   1.000
_cell.angle_alpha   90.00
_cell.angle_beta   90.00
_cell.angle_gamma   90.00
#
_symmetry.space_group_name_H-M   'P 1'
#
loop_
_entity.id
_entity.type
_entity.pdbx_description
1 polymer ?
#
loop_
_entity_poly.entity_id
_entity_poly.type
_entity_poly.pdbx_seq_one_letter_code
_entity_poly.pdbx_strand_id
1 'polypeptide(L)'
;RLRMTTLYYYSGLLGMLVTGTGNKVEDFGVGFYTKYGDGGVDLSPIADLLKSEVYALGRSLDVPESILKAAPSDGLFGDARSDEDQICASYPELEWAMQMKSEGKTIDHFEGRQREAFQIFSRFNNANMHKMKPIPVCEIPQHLK
;
A
#
# COMPACT_ATOMS: atom_id res chain seq x y z
N ARG A 1 4.36 -9.46 11.76
CA ARG A 1 3.12 -9.48 12.59
C ARG A 1 3.37 -9.26 14.08
N LEU A 2 4.56 -9.56 14.61
CA LEU A 2 4.86 -9.32 16.03
C LEU A 2 4.74 -7.84 16.41
N ARG A 3 5.20 -6.91 15.58
CA ARG A 3 5.02 -5.47 15.81
C ARG A 3 3.52 -5.10 15.92
N MET A 4 2.69 -5.59 15.02
CA MET A 4 1.24 -5.38 15.07
C MET A 4 0.64 -5.89 16.39
N THR A 5 0.97 -7.13 16.78
CA THR A 5 0.50 -7.71 18.05
C THR A 5 0.91 -6.86 19.26
N THR A 6 2.14 -6.36 19.27
CA THR A 6 2.64 -5.48 20.34
C THR A 6 1.88 -4.14 20.36
N LEU A 7 1.66 -3.53 19.20
CA LEU A 7 0.89 -2.28 19.10
C LEU A 7 -0.54 -2.46 19.61
N TYR A 8 -1.23 -3.53 19.22
CA TYR A 8 -2.58 -3.82 19.68
C TYR A 8 -2.64 -4.17 21.18
N TYR A 9 -1.63 -4.81 21.72
CA TYR A 9 -1.52 -5.01 23.17
C TYR A 9 -1.51 -3.67 23.93
N TYR A 10 -0.65 -2.75 23.50
CA TYR A 10 -0.57 -1.43 24.16
C TYR A 10 -1.78 -0.56 23.86
N SER A 11 -2.33 -0.59 22.65
CA SER A 11 -3.55 0.17 22.33
C SER A 11 -4.72 -0.28 23.19
N GLY A 12 -4.90 -1.58 23.39
CA GLY A 12 -5.92 -2.12 24.26
C GLY A 12 -5.71 -1.75 25.72
N LEU A 13 -4.46 -1.80 26.21
CA LEU A 13 -4.11 -1.42 27.57
C LEU A 13 -4.36 0.08 27.85
N LEU A 14 -4.12 0.94 26.85
CA LEU A 14 -4.20 2.39 26.99
C LEU A 14 -5.51 2.99 26.46
N GLY A 15 -6.42 2.18 25.91
CA GLY A 15 -7.66 2.65 25.31
C GLY A 15 -7.44 3.49 24.06
N MET A 16 -6.44 3.13 23.23
CA MET A 16 -6.03 3.85 22.01
C MET A 16 -6.34 3.05 20.76
N LEU A 17 -6.23 3.70 19.59
CA LEU A 17 -6.32 3.07 18.27
C LEU A 17 -4.93 2.96 17.64
N VAL A 18 -4.72 1.95 16.79
CA VAL A 18 -3.51 1.78 16.01
C VAL A 18 -3.63 2.54 14.70
N THR A 19 -2.72 3.47 14.45
CA THR A 19 -2.68 4.28 13.23
C THR A 19 -1.73 3.66 12.21
N GLY A 20 -2.22 3.45 10.99
CA GLY A 20 -1.46 2.98 9.84
C GLY A 20 -0.70 4.10 9.14
N THR A 21 0.33 3.70 8.40
CA THR A 21 1.23 4.59 7.66
C THR A 21 1.29 4.28 6.17
N GLY A 22 0.46 3.35 5.68
CA GLY A 22 0.38 3.00 4.27
C GLY A 22 -0.27 4.09 3.44
N ASN A 23 0.24 4.31 2.22
CA ASN A 23 -0.32 5.25 1.25
C ASN A 23 -1.19 4.54 0.20
N LYS A 24 -1.85 5.30 -0.63
CA LYS A 24 -2.79 4.80 -1.65
C LYS A 24 -2.16 3.79 -2.61
N VAL A 25 -0.93 4.02 -3.06
CA VAL A 25 -0.25 3.14 -4.02
C VAL A 25 0.14 1.83 -3.36
N GLU A 26 0.72 1.90 -2.16
CA GLU A 26 1.15 0.73 -1.39
C GLU A 26 -0.04 -0.14 -0.99
N ASP A 27 -1.05 0.45 -0.35
CA ASP A 27 -2.16 -0.29 0.25
C ASP A 27 -3.21 -0.69 -0.78
N PHE A 28 -3.66 0.23 -1.63
CA PHE A 28 -4.77 0.00 -2.55
C PHE A 28 -4.36 -0.14 -4.02
N GLY A 29 -3.12 0.20 -4.36
CA GLY A 29 -2.53 -0.01 -5.66
C GLY A 29 -1.97 -1.41 -5.81
N VAL A 30 -0.83 -1.66 -5.20
CA VAL A 30 -0.07 -2.92 -5.35
C VAL A 30 -0.28 -3.91 -4.20
N GLY A 31 -0.81 -3.48 -3.06
CA GLY A 31 -0.97 -4.30 -1.86
C GLY A 31 0.37 -4.76 -1.28
N PHE A 32 1.36 -3.87 -1.31
CA PHE A 32 2.72 -4.13 -0.84
C PHE A 32 2.81 -3.97 0.68
N TYR A 33 2.11 -4.80 1.39
CA TYR A 33 2.09 -4.87 2.85
C TYR A 33 1.73 -6.28 3.33
N THR A 34 1.98 -6.55 4.60
CA THR A 34 1.57 -7.80 5.23
C THR A 34 0.17 -7.64 5.84
N LYS A 35 -0.82 -8.36 5.27
CA LYS A 35 -2.16 -8.42 5.87
C LYS A 35 -2.04 -8.91 7.31
N TYR A 36 -2.65 -8.19 8.26
CA TYR A 36 -2.51 -8.44 9.70
C TYR A 36 -1.08 -8.32 10.24
N GLY A 37 -0.27 -7.51 9.57
CA GLY A 37 1.02 -7.01 10.01
C GLY A 37 0.97 -5.49 10.05
N ASP A 38 1.76 -4.83 9.21
CA ASP A 38 1.71 -3.39 8.98
C ASP A 38 0.36 -2.90 8.43
N GLY A 39 -0.37 -3.75 7.69
CA GLY A 39 -1.74 -3.48 7.27
C GLY A 39 -2.83 -3.76 8.32
N GLY A 40 -2.45 -4.24 9.51
CA GLY A 40 -3.39 -4.45 10.62
C GLY A 40 -3.50 -3.20 11.49
N VAL A 41 -4.39 -2.28 11.14
CA VAL A 41 -4.55 -0.97 11.75
C VAL A 41 -6.03 -0.59 11.88
N ASP A 42 -6.33 0.37 12.76
CA ASP A 42 -7.70 0.89 12.98
C ASP A 42 -7.98 2.15 12.16
N LEU A 43 -6.93 2.93 11.84
CA LEU A 43 -6.99 4.19 11.10
C LEU A 43 -5.90 4.24 10.04
N SER A 44 -6.20 4.81 8.88
CA SER A 44 -5.23 4.99 7.78
C SER A 44 -5.28 6.43 7.24
N PRO A 45 -4.67 7.41 7.94
CA PRO A 45 -4.83 8.84 7.65
C PRO A 45 -4.31 9.29 6.28
N ILE A 46 -3.32 8.58 5.72
CA ILE A 46 -2.69 8.90 4.44
C ILE A 46 -3.01 7.89 3.33
N ALA A 47 -3.94 6.98 3.57
CA ALA A 47 -4.28 5.92 2.62
C ALA A 47 -4.93 6.40 1.31
N ASP A 48 -5.49 7.61 1.29
CA ASP A 48 -6.03 8.23 0.06
C ASP A 48 -5.00 9.09 -0.68
N LEU A 49 -3.80 9.28 -0.13
CA LEU A 49 -2.74 10.03 -0.76
C LEU A 49 -1.81 9.13 -1.57
N LEU A 50 -1.45 9.57 -2.77
CA LEU A 50 -0.35 9.01 -3.56
C LEU A 50 1.00 9.22 -2.83
N LYS A 51 2.03 8.45 -3.16
CA LYS A 51 3.37 8.64 -2.57
C LYS A 51 3.92 10.03 -2.82
N SER A 52 3.73 10.54 -4.03
CA SER A 52 4.09 11.91 -4.41
C SER A 52 3.38 12.97 -3.55
N GLU A 53 2.10 12.76 -3.24
CA GLU A 53 1.30 13.66 -2.39
C GLU A 53 1.73 13.57 -0.92
N VAL A 54 2.09 12.38 -0.41
CA VAL A 54 2.68 12.22 0.93
C VAL A 54 3.97 13.02 1.06
N TYR A 55 4.85 13.00 0.05
CA TYR A 55 6.06 13.83 0.04
C TYR A 55 5.72 15.33 -0.02
N ALA A 56 4.72 15.74 -0.79
CA ALA A 56 4.28 17.14 -0.84
C ALA A 56 3.74 17.60 0.53
N LEU A 57 2.92 16.78 1.17
CA LEU A 57 2.42 17.03 2.52
C LEU A 57 3.57 17.11 3.54
N GLY A 58 4.52 16.17 3.48
CA GLY A 58 5.68 16.17 4.36
C GLY A 58 6.52 17.44 4.26
N ARG A 59 6.73 17.95 3.05
CA ARG A 59 7.40 19.25 2.84
C ARG A 59 6.61 20.41 3.46
N SER A 60 5.30 20.41 3.32
CA SER A 60 4.44 21.47 3.90
C SER A 60 4.38 21.44 5.43
N LEU A 61 4.72 20.31 6.03
CA LEU A 61 4.78 20.10 7.49
C LEU A 61 6.21 20.21 8.04
N ASP A 62 7.15 20.72 7.24
CA ASP A 62 8.57 20.87 7.61
C ASP A 62 9.22 19.56 8.11
N VAL A 63 8.83 18.42 7.53
CA VAL A 63 9.48 17.13 7.82
C VAL A 63 10.95 17.21 7.41
N PRO A 64 11.90 16.77 8.25
CA PRO A 64 13.32 16.87 7.98
C PRO A 64 13.73 16.27 6.64
N GLU A 65 14.60 16.97 5.90
CA GLU A 65 15.11 16.54 4.59
C GLU A 65 15.73 15.13 4.60
N SER A 66 16.35 14.73 5.71
CA SER A 66 16.89 13.37 5.87
C SER A 66 15.83 12.28 5.78
N ILE A 67 14.58 12.58 6.18
CA ILE A 67 13.44 11.67 6.07
C ILE A 67 12.85 11.75 4.65
N LEU A 68 12.68 12.97 4.12
CA LEU A 68 12.12 13.16 2.77
C LEU A 68 13.00 12.56 1.66
N LYS A 69 14.32 12.47 1.88
CA LYS A 69 15.28 11.90 0.91
C LYS A 69 15.60 10.43 1.15
N ALA A 70 15.12 9.85 2.25
CA ALA A 70 15.33 8.43 2.53
C ALA A 70 14.60 7.56 1.49
N ALA A 71 15.30 6.58 0.93
CA ALA A 71 14.69 5.61 0.03
C ALA A 71 13.63 4.79 0.80
N PRO A 72 12.43 4.60 0.23
CA PRO A 72 11.40 3.75 0.82
C PRO A 72 11.93 2.32 1.00
N SER A 73 11.84 1.78 2.21
CA SER A 73 12.29 0.43 2.54
C SER A 73 11.49 -0.12 3.73
N ASP A 74 11.18 -1.40 3.67
CA ASP A 74 10.52 -2.12 4.78
C ASP A 74 11.49 -2.44 5.93
N GLY A 75 12.80 -2.33 5.69
CA GLY A 75 13.84 -2.61 6.69
C GLY A 75 13.89 -4.06 7.17
N LEU A 76 13.29 -5.00 6.46
CA LEU A 76 13.21 -6.41 6.86
C LEU A 76 14.43 -7.22 6.42
N PHE A 77 15.12 -6.78 5.39
CA PHE A 77 16.26 -7.48 4.81
C PHE A 77 17.57 -6.73 5.09
N GLY A 78 18.64 -7.48 5.33
CA GLY A 78 19.96 -6.91 5.65
C GLY A 78 20.74 -6.36 4.43
N ASP A 79 20.18 -6.43 3.23
CA ASP A 79 20.80 -6.06 1.95
C ASP A 79 20.41 -4.66 1.44
N ALA A 80 19.76 -3.86 2.27
CA ALA A 80 19.36 -2.46 1.99
C ALA A 80 18.53 -2.27 0.70
N ARG A 81 17.83 -3.31 0.21
CA ARG A 81 16.93 -3.20 -0.95
C ARG A 81 15.80 -2.24 -0.67
N SER A 82 15.46 -1.41 -1.66
CA SER A 82 14.29 -0.53 -1.61
C SER A 82 13.00 -1.27 -1.97
N ASP A 83 11.87 -0.64 -1.68
CA ASP A 83 10.55 -1.14 -2.12
C ASP A 83 10.47 -1.18 -3.65
N GLU A 84 11.01 -0.17 -4.33
CA GLU A 84 11.06 -0.12 -5.80
C GLU A 84 11.90 -1.25 -6.42
N ASP A 85 13.00 -1.64 -5.77
CA ASP A 85 13.80 -2.81 -6.18
C ASP A 85 12.99 -4.12 -6.06
N GLN A 86 12.21 -4.26 -5.00
CA GLN A 86 11.40 -5.45 -4.77
C GLN A 86 10.19 -5.53 -5.72
N ILE A 87 9.59 -4.39 -6.04
CA ILE A 87 8.44 -4.30 -6.95
C ILE A 87 8.90 -4.34 -8.41
N CYS A 88 10.12 -3.91 -8.73
CA CYS A 88 10.69 -3.69 -10.06
C CYS A 88 10.00 -2.55 -10.84
N ALA A 89 9.45 -1.56 -10.13
CA ALA A 89 8.87 -0.35 -10.69
C ALA A 89 8.98 0.81 -9.70
N SER A 90 9.18 2.01 -10.21
CA SER A 90 9.22 3.22 -9.39
C SER A 90 7.81 3.67 -8.95
N TYR A 91 7.73 4.43 -7.85
CA TYR A 91 6.45 4.98 -7.41
C TYR A 91 5.75 5.83 -8.46
N PRO A 92 6.42 6.72 -9.21
CA PRO A 92 5.78 7.44 -10.32
C PRO A 92 5.18 6.51 -11.39
N GLU A 93 5.86 5.41 -11.72
CA GLU A 93 5.33 4.42 -12.65
C GLU A 93 4.10 3.69 -12.10
N LEU A 94 4.11 3.37 -10.81
CA LEU A 94 2.98 2.73 -10.14
C LEU A 94 1.77 3.66 -10.02
N GLU A 95 1.98 4.95 -9.70
CA GLU A 95 0.95 5.98 -9.67
C GLU A 95 0.30 6.15 -11.05
N TRP A 96 1.13 6.27 -12.08
CA TRP A 96 0.66 6.33 -13.47
C TRP A 96 -0.15 5.08 -13.84
N ALA A 97 0.36 3.90 -13.56
CA ALA A 97 -0.33 2.65 -13.89
C ALA A 97 -1.67 2.50 -13.14
N MET A 98 -1.72 2.95 -11.88
CA MET A 98 -2.94 2.99 -11.08
C MET A 98 -4.00 3.90 -11.73
N GLN A 99 -3.61 5.09 -12.17
CA GLN A 99 -4.48 6.01 -12.88
C GLN A 99 -4.99 5.39 -14.18
N MET A 100 -4.10 4.87 -15.02
CA MET A 100 -4.48 4.23 -16.28
C MET A 100 -5.47 3.08 -16.08
N LYS A 101 -5.26 2.28 -15.05
CA LYS A 101 -6.20 1.21 -14.70
C LYS A 101 -7.57 1.74 -14.26
N SER A 102 -7.61 2.82 -13.49
CA SER A 102 -8.86 3.48 -13.08
C SER A 102 -9.65 4.08 -14.26
N GLU A 103 -8.93 4.49 -15.30
CA GLU A 103 -9.51 4.96 -16.57
C GLU A 103 -9.96 3.82 -17.51
N GLY A 104 -9.85 2.56 -17.06
CA GLY A 104 -10.26 1.38 -17.83
C GLY A 104 -9.29 0.98 -18.94
N LYS A 105 -8.05 1.49 -18.92
CA LYS A 105 -7.02 1.09 -19.88
C LYS A 105 -6.58 -0.35 -19.64
N THR A 106 -6.16 -1.00 -20.71
CA THR A 106 -5.62 -2.36 -20.73
C THR A 106 -4.17 -2.34 -21.21
N ILE A 107 -3.46 -3.44 -21.01
CA ILE A 107 -2.06 -3.60 -21.41
C ILE A 107 -1.81 -3.31 -22.91
N ASP A 108 -2.81 -3.52 -23.74
CA ASP A 108 -2.70 -3.34 -25.19
C ASP A 108 -2.66 -1.87 -25.64
N HIS A 109 -2.94 -0.93 -24.72
CA HIS A 109 -2.81 0.49 -24.96
C HIS A 109 -1.36 1.02 -24.79
N PHE A 110 -0.44 0.18 -24.33
CA PHE A 110 0.91 0.62 -23.92
C PHE A 110 2.01 -0.22 -24.60
N GLU A 111 3.16 0.42 -24.78
CA GLU A 111 4.36 -0.21 -25.33
C GLU A 111 5.59 0.07 -24.45
N GLY A 112 6.67 -0.66 -24.68
CA GLY A 112 7.94 -0.48 -23.97
C GLY A 112 7.80 -0.47 -22.45
N ARG A 113 8.46 0.47 -21.77
CA ARG A 113 8.47 0.55 -20.32
C ARG A 113 7.09 0.81 -19.69
N GLN A 114 6.22 1.55 -20.36
CA GLN A 114 4.84 1.76 -19.88
C GLN A 114 4.06 0.44 -19.82
N ARG A 115 4.22 -0.40 -20.83
CA ARG A 115 3.60 -1.73 -20.85
C ARG A 115 4.10 -2.60 -19.70
N GLU A 116 5.40 -2.59 -19.46
CA GLU A 116 6.01 -3.34 -18.36
C GLU A 116 5.51 -2.83 -16.99
N ALA A 117 5.54 -1.52 -16.75
CA ALA A 117 5.08 -0.92 -15.50
C ALA A 117 3.59 -1.23 -15.23
N PHE A 118 2.73 -1.13 -16.25
CA PHE A 118 1.32 -1.48 -16.16
C PHE A 118 1.10 -2.97 -15.88
N GLN A 119 1.93 -3.84 -16.45
CA GLN A 119 1.89 -5.28 -16.21
C GLN A 119 2.32 -5.61 -14.79
N ILE A 120 3.40 -5.00 -14.29
CA ILE A 120 3.89 -5.15 -12.91
C ILE A 120 2.78 -4.72 -11.94
N PHE A 121 2.25 -3.51 -12.09
CA PHE A 121 1.17 -3.00 -11.26
C PHE A 121 -0.04 -3.94 -11.26
N SER A 122 -0.50 -4.35 -12.44
CA SER A 122 -1.69 -5.21 -12.59
C SER A 122 -1.50 -6.58 -11.94
N ARG A 123 -0.30 -7.16 -12.07
CA ARG A 123 0.06 -8.43 -11.42
C ARG A 123 -0.04 -8.32 -9.90
N PHE A 124 0.60 -7.31 -9.30
CA PHE A 124 0.56 -7.09 -7.85
C PHE A 124 -0.86 -6.78 -7.37
N ASN A 125 -1.57 -5.88 -8.04
CA ASN A 125 -2.93 -5.52 -7.70
C ASN A 125 -3.86 -6.73 -7.69
N ASN A 126 -3.83 -7.56 -8.73
CA ASN A 126 -4.67 -8.75 -8.82
C ASN A 126 -4.31 -9.81 -7.76
N ALA A 127 -3.02 -10.07 -7.57
CA ALA A 127 -2.55 -11.06 -6.58
C ALA A 127 -2.90 -10.65 -5.14
N ASN A 128 -2.86 -9.35 -4.85
CA ASN A 128 -3.06 -8.80 -3.52
C ASN A 128 -4.48 -8.25 -3.26
N MET A 129 -5.40 -8.41 -4.20
CA MET A 129 -6.77 -7.91 -4.08
C MET A 129 -7.48 -8.33 -2.78
N HIS A 130 -7.19 -9.54 -2.29
CA HIS A 130 -7.73 -10.06 -1.03
C HIS A 130 -7.28 -9.28 0.22
N LYS A 131 -6.23 -8.47 0.12
CA LYS A 131 -5.77 -7.59 1.20
C LYS A 131 -6.54 -6.26 1.22
N MET A 132 -6.94 -5.79 0.04
CA MET A 132 -7.54 -4.47 -0.20
C MET A 132 -9.07 -4.47 -0.05
N LYS A 133 -9.69 -5.63 -0.17
CA LYS A 133 -11.16 -5.80 -0.06
C LYS A 133 -11.56 -6.23 1.34
N PRO A 134 -12.80 -5.89 1.77
CA PRO A 134 -13.38 -6.46 2.98
C PRO A 134 -13.33 -7.99 2.96
N ILE A 135 -13.28 -8.59 4.14
CA ILE A 135 -13.30 -10.05 4.27
C ILE A 135 -14.60 -10.58 3.68
N PRO A 136 -14.55 -11.55 2.74
CA PRO A 136 -15.77 -12.14 2.20
C PRO A 136 -16.61 -12.80 3.29
N VAL A 137 -17.90 -12.50 3.30
CA VAL A 137 -18.86 -13.10 4.22
C VAL A 137 -19.73 -14.10 3.45
N CYS A 138 -19.91 -15.30 4.01
CA CYS A 138 -20.86 -16.27 3.50
C CYS A 138 -22.28 -15.82 3.86
N GLU A 139 -23.02 -15.32 2.88
CA GLU A 139 -24.42 -14.93 3.07
C GLU A 139 -25.32 -16.16 2.98
N ILE A 140 -25.92 -16.53 4.10
CA ILE A 140 -26.87 -17.64 4.16
C ILE A 140 -28.25 -17.10 3.70
N PRO A 141 -28.86 -17.75 2.70
CA PRO A 141 -30.21 -17.39 2.25
C PRO A 141 -31.22 -17.42 3.41
N GLN A 142 -32.20 -16.50 3.39
CA GLN A 142 -33.14 -16.32 4.50
C GLN A 142 -33.94 -17.59 4.80
N HIS A 143 -34.26 -18.39 3.78
CA HIS A 143 -35.02 -19.65 3.95
C HIS A 143 -34.20 -20.77 4.61
N LEU A 144 -32.91 -20.59 4.83
CA LEU A 144 -32.00 -21.52 5.51
C LEU A 144 -31.59 -21.04 6.91
N LYS A 145 -32.07 -19.87 7.32
CA LYS A 145 -31.90 -19.31 8.66
C LYS A 145 -33.11 -19.65 9.54
#